data_0e9fc34d6e8ae9713d90ed45f888658c
#
_entry.id   0e9fc34d6e8ae9713d90ed45f888658c
#
_cell.length_a   1.000
_cell.length_b   1.000
_cell.length_c   1.000
_cell.angle_alpha   90.00
_cell.angle_beta   90.00
_cell.angle_gamma   90.00
#
_symmetry.space_group_name_H-M   'P 1'
#
loop_
_entity.id
_entity.type
_entity.pdbx_description
1 polymer ?
#
loop_
_entity_poly.entity_id
_entity_poly.type
_entity_poly.pdbx_seq_one_letter_code
_entity_poly.pdbx_strand_id
1 'polypeptide(L)'
;LFRYDPSVKKQMMSPKKIYFVDNAIISRIGFNATENKGVFLENLVFIELKRRGLDVYYYADKKECDFIVRQGIRITDAYQVTLNMANAQTREREIAGVREAMQAYSLSKGYILTFEGKETITFDDGSVVEVIPVWEWMLQ
;
A
#
# COMPACT_ATOMS: atom_id res chain seq x y z
N LEU A 1 -1.26 12.04 -2.92
CA LEU A 1 -1.42 10.84 -3.76
C LEU A 1 -2.82 10.80 -4.33
N PHE A 2 -2.95 10.58 -5.62
CA PHE A 2 -4.23 10.48 -6.30
C PHE A 2 -4.79 9.06 -6.21
N ARG A 3 -6.13 8.95 -6.18
CA ARG A 3 -6.81 7.70 -6.46
C ARG A 3 -6.61 7.35 -7.94
N TYR A 4 -6.36 6.10 -8.25
CA TYR A 4 -6.31 5.69 -9.64
C TYR A 4 -7.72 5.60 -10.24
N ASP A 5 -7.91 6.25 -11.38
CA ASP A 5 -9.10 6.09 -12.22
C ASP A 5 -8.68 6.31 -13.68
N PRO A 6 -9.14 5.50 -14.63
CA PRO A 6 -8.87 5.72 -16.05
C PRO A 6 -9.36 7.09 -16.55
N SER A 7 -10.40 7.64 -15.90
CA SER A 7 -10.89 8.99 -16.17
C SER A 7 -10.13 10.03 -15.36
N VAL A 8 -9.36 10.88 -16.03
CA VAL A 8 -8.63 11.99 -15.42
C VAL A 8 -9.55 12.89 -14.59
N LYS A 9 -10.76 13.15 -15.07
CA LYS A 9 -11.75 13.96 -14.35
C LYS A 9 -12.13 13.33 -13.01
N LYS A 10 -12.43 12.03 -12.99
CA LYS A 10 -12.75 11.31 -11.76
C LYS A 10 -11.54 11.26 -10.81
N GLN A 11 -10.34 11.02 -11.33
CA GLN A 11 -9.10 11.04 -10.57
C GLN A 11 -8.89 12.39 -9.87
N MET A 12 -9.11 13.51 -10.57
CA MET A 12 -8.97 14.85 -10.00
C MET A 12 -10.03 15.18 -8.93
N MET A 13 -11.24 14.67 -9.10
CA MET A 13 -12.38 14.90 -8.18
C MET A 13 -12.38 13.97 -6.97
N SER A 14 -11.63 12.87 -7.01
CA SER A 14 -11.52 11.94 -5.89
C SER A 14 -10.72 12.52 -4.72
N PRO A 15 -10.99 12.10 -3.48
CA PRO A 15 -10.16 12.45 -2.33
C PRO A 15 -8.69 12.12 -2.60
N LYS A 16 -7.79 12.86 -1.96
CA LYS A 16 -6.35 12.66 -2.09
C LYS A 16 -5.74 12.27 -0.75
N LYS A 17 -4.87 11.26 -0.76
CA LYS A 17 -4.02 10.97 0.40
C LYS A 17 -2.83 11.95 0.42
N ILE A 18 -2.47 12.44 1.61
CA ILE A 18 -1.34 13.35 1.81
C ILE A 18 -0.20 12.56 2.44
N TYR A 19 0.98 12.65 1.83
CA TYR A 19 2.21 12.07 2.33
C TYR A 19 3.29 13.14 2.44
N PHE A 20 4.21 12.94 3.37
CA PHE A 20 5.30 13.87 3.61
C PHE A 20 6.58 13.35 2.96
N VAL A 21 7.40 14.27 2.48
CA VAL A 21 8.71 13.94 1.89
C VAL A 21 9.74 13.48 2.92
N ASP A 22 9.47 13.72 4.20
CA ASP A 22 10.34 13.34 5.32
C ASP A 22 9.49 13.00 6.56
N ASN A 23 9.74 11.84 7.13
CA ASN A 23 9.09 11.39 8.36
C ASN A 23 9.39 12.29 9.57
N ALA A 24 10.52 13.01 9.59
CA ALA A 24 10.83 13.99 10.63
C ALA A 24 9.81 15.13 10.70
N ILE A 25 9.20 15.48 9.58
CA ILE A 25 8.13 16.49 9.54
C ILE A 25 6.90 16.00 10.30
N ILE A 26 6.50 14.74 10.13
CA ILE A 26 5.35 14.13 10.81
C ILE A 26 5.55 14.19 12.32
N SER A 27 6.77 13.87 12.82
CA SER A 27 7.06 13.88 14.24
C SER A 27 7.01 15.27 14.89
N ARG A 28 7.23 16.34 14.10
CA ARG A 28 7.21 17.73 14.58
C ARG A 28 5.85 18.38 14.57
N ILE A 29 4.90 17.89 13.78
CA ILE A 29 3.54 18.45 13.66
C ILE A 29 2.65 18.06 14.86
N GLY A 30 3.18 17.34 15.86
CA GLY A 30 2.46 17.04 17.11
C GLY A 30 1.64 15.75 17.05
N PHE A 31 1.90 14.88 16.09
CA PHE A 31 1.38 13.51 16.13
C PHE A 31 2.15 12.71 17.17
N ASN A 32 1.47 12.16 18.16
CA ASN A 32 2.07 11.27 19.15
C ASN A 32 2.72 10.08 18.43
N ALA A 33 4.05 9.99 18.51
CA ALA A 33 4.84 8.98 17.81
C ALA A 33 4.45 7.53 18.15
N THR A 34 3.83 7.30 19.30
CA THR A 34 3.34 5.99 19.76
C THR A 34 2.02 5.56 19.08
N GLU A 35 1.15 6.51 18.75
CA GLU A 35 -0.17 6.21 18.15
C GLU A 35 -0.13 6.14 16.63
N ASN A 36 0.91 6.69 16.00
CA ASN A 36 0.97 6.87 14.54
C ASN A 36 2.05 6.04 13.84
N LYS A 37 2.53 4.96 14.46
CA LYS A 37 3.54 4.07 13.83
C LYS A 37 3.10 3.56 12.45
N GLY A 38 1.82 3.27 12.27
CA GLY A 38 1.25 2.85 10.99
C GLY A 38 1.40 3.94 9.92
N VAL A 39 1.07 5.18 10.27
CA VAL A 39 1.21 6.34 9.36
C VAL A 39 2.67 6.56 8.97
N PHE A 40 3.61 6.43 9.93
CA PHE A 40 5.04 6.52 9.63
C PHE A 40 5.51 5.42 8.68
N LEU A 41 5.04 4.18 8.88
CA LEU A 41 5.40 3.04 8.04
C LEU A 41 4.85 3.22 6.62
N GLU A 42 3.59 3.62 6.50
CA GLU A 42 2.95 3.90 5.21
C GLU A 42 3.66 5.04 4.48
N ASN A 43 4.00 6.13 5.18
CA ASN A 43 4.74 7.24 4.61
C ASN A 43 6.16 6.84 4.16
N LEU A 44 6.84 5.96 4.92
CA LEU A 44 8.15 5.42 4.54
C LEU A 44 8.07 4.63 3.23
N VAL A 45 7.05 3.78 3.09
CA VAL A 45 6.81 3.03 1.85
C VAL A 45 6.52 3.99 0.68
N PHE A 46 5.71 5.03 0.89
CA PHE A 46 5.46 6.04 -0.13
C PHE A 46 6.75 6.73 -0.59
N ILE A 47 7.60 7.17 0.34
CA ILE A 47 8.88 7.80 0.02
C ILE A 47 9.75 6.85 -0.81
N GLU A 48 9.84 5.58 -0.42
CA GLU A 48 10.63 4.58 -1.14
C GLU A 48 10.10 4.32 -2.55
N LEU A 49 8.79 4.16 -2.74
CA LEU A 49 8.18 4.02 -4.06
C LEU A 49 8.50 5.22 -4.96
N LYS A 50 8.44 6.43 -4.41
CA LYS A 50 8.80 7.66 -5.13
C LYS A 50 10.31 7.75 -5.42
N ARG A 51 11.17 7.31 -4.48
CA ARG A 51 12.63 7.24 -4.67
C ARG A 51 13.00 6.30 -5.83
N ARG A 52 12.26 5.20 -6.00
CA ARG A 52 12.39 4.27 -7.14
C ARG A 52 11.88 4.85 -8.46
N GLY A 53 11.34 6.06 -8.47
CA GLY A 53 10.80 6.71 -9.67
C GLY A 53 9.47 6.13 -10.16
N LEU A 54 8.76 5.40 -9.31
CA LEU A 54 7.52 4.74 -9.69
C LEU A 54 6.34 5.71 -9.77
N ASP A 55 5.42 5.43 -10.68
CA ASP A 55 4.15 6.15 -10.81
C ASP A 55 3.10 5.49 -9.92
N VAL A 56 2.84 6.12 -8.78
CA VAL A 56 2.10 5.55 -7.65
C VAL A 56 0.75 6.23 -7.49
N TYR A 57 -0.27 5.43 -7.20
CA TYR A 57 -1.62 5.83 -6.87
C TYR A 57 -2.12 5.02 -5.67
N TYR A 58 -3.29 5.34 -5.12
CA TYR A 58 -4.01 4.43 -4.25
C TYR A 58 -5.25 3.87 -4.97
N TYR A 59 -5.71 2.72 -4.54
CA TYR A 59 -6.94 2.11 -5.01
C TYR A 59 -8.04 2.24 -3.96
N ALA A 60 -9.27 2.56 -4.37
CA ALA A 60 -10.42 2.57 -3.50
C ALA A 60 -11.69 2.31 -4.30
N ASP A 61 -12.39 1.23 -3.96
CA ASP A 61 -13.74 0.90 -4.42
C ASP A 61 -14.55 0.42 -3.21
N LYS A 62 -14.84 -0.85 -3.05
CA LYS A 62 -15.44 -1.41 -1.83
C LYS A 62 -14.43 -1.52 -0.69
N LYS A 63 -13.19 -1.77 -1.04
CA LYS A 63 -12.03 -1.79 -0.15
C LYS A 63 -10.99 -0.80 -0.63
N GLU A 64 -10.03 -0.50 0.23
CA GLU A 64 -8.91 0.38 -0.10
C GLU A 64 -7.62 -0.44 -0.12
N CYS A 65 -6.74 -0.15 -1.11
CA CYS A 65 -5.37 -0.60 -1.12
C CYS A 65 -4.46 0.64 -1.15
N ASP A 66 -3.47 0.67 -0.25
CA ASP A 66 -2.68 1.87 0.01
C ASP A 66 -1.91 2.35 -1.20
N PHE A 67 -1.28 1.44 -1.94
CA PHE A 67 -0.52 1.78 -3.13
C PHE A 67 -0.74 0.78 -4.25
N ILE A 68 -0.91 1.33 -5.45
CA ILE A 68 -0.78 0.59 -6.70
C ILE A 68 0.23 1.31 -7.59
N VAL A 69 1.02 0.54 -8.31
CA VAL A 69 2.06 1.05 -9.20
C VAL A 69 1.63 0.89 -10.64
N ARG A 70 1.78 1.97 -11.41
CA ARG A 70 1.51 1.96 -12.84
C ARG A 70 2.84 1.98 -13.63
N GLN A 71 2.92 1.12 -14.63
CA GLN A 71 3.98 1.16 -15.63
C GLN A 71 3.36 1.27 -17.03
N GLY A 72 3.60 2.39 -17.69
CA GLY A 72 2.92 2.71 -18.95
C GLY A 72 1.41 2.85 -18.75
N ILE A 73 0.65 1.96 -19.39
CA ILE A 73 -0.83 1.94 -19.30
C ILE A 73 -1.38 0.89 -18.34
N ARG A 74 -0.52 0.08 -17.71
CA ARG A 74 -0.93 -1.04 -16.85
C ARG A 74 -0.57 -0.80 -15.40
N ILE A 75 -1.42 -1.29 -14.50
CA ILE A 75 -1.06 -1.48 -13.10
C ILE A 75 -0.26 -2.78 -13.01
N THR A 76 0.88 -2.73 -12.36
CA THR A 76 1.82 -3.86 -12.25
C THR A 76 1.94 -4.41 -10.84
N ASP A 77 1.70 -3.59 -9.82
CA ASP A 77 1.88 -3.98 -8.42
C ASP A 77 0.79 -3.37 -7.53
N ALA A 78 0.48 -4.08 -6.44
CA ALA A 78 -0.39 -3.62 -5.37
C ALA A 78 0.27 -3.87 -4.01
N TYR A 79 0.31 -2.84 -3.17
CA TYR A 79 0.92 -2.84 -1.84
C TYR A 79 -0.06 -2.35 -0.79
N GLN A 80 -0.21 -3.12 0.26
CA GLN A 80 -0.89 -2.72 1.50
C GLN A 80 0.16 -2.55 2.59
N VAL A 81 -0.04 -1.63 3.53
CA VAL A 81 0.93 -1.37 4.60
C VAL A 81 0.24 -1.49 5.96
N THR A 82 0.79 -2.31 6.83
CA THR A 82 0.28 -2.46 8.20
C THR A 82 1.42 -2.74 9.17
N LEU A 83 1.25 -2.42 10.46
CA LEU A 83 2.29 -2.68 11.47
C LEU A 83 2.54 -4.18 11.65
N ASN A 84 1.47 -4.97 11.72
CA ASN A 84 1.56 -6.43 11.84
C ASN A 84 0.23 -7.08 11.43
N MET A 85 0.27 -8.39 11.26
CA MET A 85 -0.85 -9.23 10.86
C MET A 85 -1.37 -10.12 12.02
N ALA A 86 -1.02 -9.81 13.27
CA ALA A 86 -1.34 -10.66 14.43
C ALA A 86 -2.83 -10.62 14.80
N ASN A 87 -3.49 -9.48 14.62
CA ASN A 87 -4.92 -9.37 14.85
C ASN A 87 -5.72 -9.90 13.67
N ALA A 88 -6.62 -10.86 13.91
CA ALA A 88 -7.40 -11.51 12.85
C ALA A 88 -8.24 -10.53 12.02
N GLN A 89 -8.88 -9.55 12.66
CA GLN A 89 -9.70 -8.56 11.97
C GLN A 89 -8.84 -7.63 11.09
N THR A 90 -7.68 -7.19 11.60
CA THR A 90 -6.70 -6.43 10.81
C THR A 90 -6.24 -7.26 9.63
N ARG A 91 -5.82 -8.50 9.87
CA ARG A 91 -5.38 -9.43 8.84
C ARG A 91 -6.39 -9.58 7.71
N GLU A 92 -7.65 -9.84 8.05
CA GLU A 92 -8.72 -9.99 7.06
C GLU A 92 -8.92 -8.72 6.23
N ARG A 93 -8.91 -7.55 6.89
CA ARG A 93 -9.07 -6.26 6.22
C ARG A 93 -7.93 -5.98 5.24
N GLU A 94 -6.67 -6.16 5.65
CA GLU A 94 -5.50 -5.87 4.80
C GLU A 94 -5.44 -6.83 3.60
N ILE A 95 -5.71 -8.12 3.82
CA ILE A 95 -5.80 -9.10 2.73
C ILE A 95 -6.93 -8.74 1.77
N ALA A 96 -8.10 -8.36 2.27
CA ALA A 96 -9.23 -7.99 1.42
C ALA A 96 -8.93 -6.76 0.57
N GLY A 97 -8.22 -5.75 1.11
CA GLY A 97 -7.83 -4.54 0.39
C GLY A 97 -6.89 -4.84 -0.78
N VAL A 98 -5.79 -5.53 -0.52
CA VAL A 98 -4.83 -5.87 -1.57
C VAL A 98 -5.44 -6.82 -2.60
N ARG A 99 -6.25 -7.79 -2.18
CA ARG A 99 -6.91 -8.73 -3.11
C ARG A 99 -7.89 -8.06 -4.04
N GLU A 100 -8.68 -7.11 -3.56
CA GLU A 100 -9.62 -6.38 -4.42
C GLU A 100 -8.85 -5.61 -5.50
N ALA A 101 -7.76 -4.93 -5.16
CA ALA A 101 -6.91 -4.27 -6.12
C ALA A 101 -6.28 -5.27 -7.12
N MET A 102 -5.78 -6.42 -6.65
CA MET A 102 -5.25 -7.47 -7.52
C MET A 102 -6.29 -7.96 -8.53
N GLN A 103 -7.51 -8.21 -8.10
CA GLN A 103 -8.60 -8.65 -8.97
C GLN A 103 -8.98 -7.57 -9.99
N ALA A 104 -9.09 -6.30 -9.57
CA ALA A 104 -9.42 -5.18 -10.44
C ALA A 104 -8.42 -5.01 -11.60
N TYR A 105 -7.16 -5.35 -11.37
CA TYR A 105 -6.09 -5.18 -12.37
C TYR A 105 -5.47 -6.48 -12.88
N SER A 106 -6.08 -7.62 -12.57
CA SER A 106 -5.63 -8.96 -12.99
C SER A 106 -4.18 -9.27 -12.58
N LEU A 107 -3.81 -8.87 -11.36
CA LEU A 107 -2.50 -9.16 -10.79
C LEU A 107 -2.50 -10.56 -10.18
N SER A 108 -1.51 -11.37 -10.53
CA SER A 108 -1.30 -12.70 -9.91
C SER A 108 -0.61 -12.61 -8.54
N LYS A 109 -0.01 -11.47 -8.23
CA LYS A 109 0.75 -11.24 -7.00
C LYS A 109 0.48 -9.86 -6.42
N GLY A 110 0.36 -9.78 -5.09
CA GLY A 110 0.30 -8.54 -4.34
C GLY A 110 1.17 -8.63 -3.08
N TYR A 111 1.31 -7.52 -2.38
CA TYR A 111 2.20 -7.41 -1.22
C TYR A 111 1.49 -6.78 -0.03
N ILE A 112 1.77 -7.31 1.16
CA ILE A 112 1.49 -6.64 2.43
C ILE A 112 2.83 -6.34 3.09
N LEU A 113 3.15 -5.06 3.21
CA LEU A 113 4.38 -4.58 3.82
C LEU A 113 4.16 -4.33 5.30
N THR A 114 4.95 -4.97 6.15
CA THR A 114 4.79 -4.97 7.59
C THR A 114 6.01 -4.41 8.30
N PHE A 115 5.88 -4.07 9.59
CA PHE A 115 7.05 -3.78 10.40
C PHE A 115 7.85 -5.06 10.70
N GLU A 116 7.12 -6.17 10.97
CA GLU A 116 7.70 -7.49 11.25
C GLU A 116 6.76 -8.61 10.79
N GLY A 117 7.32 -9.79 10.58
CA GLY A 117 6.60 -10.97 10.10
C GLY A 117 6.78 -11.18 8.60
N LYS A 118 6.84 -12.44 8.20
CA LYS A 118 6.99 -12.86 6.81
C LYS A 118 6.18 -14.12 6.57
N GLU A 119 5.35 -14.10 5.54
CA GLU A 119 4.59 -15.27 5.11
C GLU A 119 4.16 -15.15 3.63
N THR A 120 3.77 -16.26 3.06
CA THR A 120 3.18 -16.31 1.71
C THR A 120 1.76 -16.86 1.84
N ILE A 121 0.79 -16.11 1.35
CA ILE A 121 -0.63 -16.51 1.36
C ILE A 121 -1.01 -16.85 -0.08
N THR A 122 -1.35 -18.11 -0.32
CA THR A 122 -1.81 -18.60 -1.64
C THR A 122 -3.32 -18.79 -1.60
N PHE A 123 -4.01 -18.37 -2.65
CA PHE A 123 -5.45 -18.48 -2.80
C PHE A 123 -5.83 -19.56 -3.81
N ASP A 124 -7.10 -20.01 -3.77
CA ASP A 124 -7.61 -21.08 -4.63
C ASP A 124 -7.52 -20.74 -6.14
N ASP A 125 -7.52 -19.46 -6.48
CA ASP A 125 -7.35 -18.97 -7.86
C ASP A 125 -5.87 -18.93 -8.32
N GLY A 126 -4.95 -19.39 -7.46
CA GLY A 126 -3.51 -19.40 -7.73
C GLY A 126 -2.82 -18.05 -7.50
N SER A 127 -3.56 -17.00 -7.15
CA SER A 127 -2.96 -15.72 -6.80
C SER A 127 -2.25 -15.79 -5.45
N VAL A 128 -1.26 -14.91 -5.26
CA VAL A 128 -0.38 -14.93 -4.08
C VAL A 128 -0.29 -13.53 -3.47
N VAL A 129 -0.39 -13.46 -2.16
CA VAL A 129 -0.04 -12.27 -1.39
C VAL A 129 1.21 -12.58 -0.56
N GLU A 130 2.28 -11.83 -0.76
CA GLU A 130 3.48 -11.90 0.05
C GLU A 130 3.44 -10.87 1.18
N VAL A 131 3.56 -11.35 2.39
CA VAL A 131 3.77 -10.50 3.57
C VAL A 131 5.28 -10.40 3.79
N ILE A 132 5.82 -9.17 3.74
CA ILE A 132 7.26 -8.91 3.81
C ILE A 132 7.53 -7.74 4.74
N PRO A 133 8.55 -7.81 5.63
CA PRO A 133 8.98 -6.65 6.39
C PRO A 133 9.45 -5.51 5.46
N VAL A 134 9.05 -4.27 5.77
CA VAL A 134 9.42 -3.09 4.95
C VAL A 134 10.92 -2.99 4.74
N TRP A 135 11.73 -3.23 5.78
CA TRP A 135 13.19 -3.16 5.67
C TRP A 135 13.75 -4.18 4.65
N GLU A 136 13.19 -5.40 4.59
CA GLU A 136 13.60 -6.42 3.62
C GLU A 136 13.18 -6.04 2.20
N TRP A 137 11.97 -5.52 2.05
CA TRP A 137 11.47 -5.03 0.75
C TRP A 137 12.29 -3.84 0.23
N MET A 138 12.77 -2.95 1.11
CA MET A 138 13.60 -1.79 0.71
C MET A 138 14.98 -2.20 0.21
N LEU A 139 15.48 -3.40 0.55
CA LEU A 139 16.79 -3.93 0.11
C LEU A 139 16.72 -4.65 -1.25
N GLN A 140 15.54 -4.84 -1.80
CA GLN A 140 15.33 -5.43 -3.13
C GLN A 140 15.41 -4.35 -4.22
#